data_e4002c1eba1cddc0d0ed6ee083f8481e
#
_entry.id   e4002c1eba1cddc0d0ed6ee083f8481e
#
_cell.length_a   1.000
_cell.length_b   1.000
_cell.length_c   1.000
_cell.angle_alpha   90.00
_cell.angle_beta   90.00
_cell.angle_gamma   90.00
#
_symmetry.space_group_name_H-M   'P 1'
#
loop_
_entity.id
_entity.type
_entity.pdbx_description
1 polymer ?
#
loop_
_entity_poly.entity_id
_entity_poly.type
_entity_poly.pdbx_seq_one_letter_code
_entity_poly.pdbx_strand_id
1 'polypeptide(L)'
;MLEELEIHNLGPIRSALIAPAGGMTAITGETGAGKSMLLSAIRLISGGPSDGGRVSVGAQEAWAQGVFEVASSPAAVAAAREAGFEPEDGELFLSRKVPASGRSRSMLSGRSVPRSVLASVAAELVTIHGQADQLRIATVSRQREFLDRYAGDEVALAAYGKTWNALRAMDERLERLSSQESSMRQQADYLRESIERINRVDPQPGEMDELRARRDRIENAAEIAEGVTRALGALDASQVADDVESASAADLIDRASQALRAIHVEGVFSELADRLDSISTDLSDVVFSLSGEVDNEASVEDLDAINGRIHELDELTRRWGPELSDVITWRDKAVYDLEDLDASPEKVERLEAERAQLLEAAKKAAQTVSKRRRAAAKELASKVTAELDSLAMGTSKLEIRVAEREQLDATGADDIEFLFTPFPGSPQLPMGKSASGGELSRLMLALELVAAEKHVVAGGTVPPMTFIFDEVDAGVGGKAAVELGARLAKLAQSAQVLVVTHLPQVASWADEQYVVAKGETKDSSIATTISQVRGDERVHEIARMLSGSESETSLEHAEELLKSSVLD
;
A
#
# COMPACT_ATOMS: atom_id res chain seq x y z
N MET A 1 5.58 -25.31 7.67
CA MET A 1 6.64 -26.08 8.38
C MET A 1 7.85 -26.23 7.46
N LEU A 2 9.06 -26.34 8.01
CA LEU A 2 10.26 -26.60 7.21
C LEU A 2 10.29 -28.09 6.84
N GLU A 3 10.16 -28.40 5.56
CA GLU A 3 10.21 -29.78 5.06
C GLU A 3 11.63 -30.23 4.74
N GLU A 4 12.39 -29.34 4.09
CA GLU A 4 13.78 -29.61 3.73
C GLU A 4 14.67 -28.40 3.94
N LEU A 5 15.91 -28.66 4.35
CA LEU A 5 16.99 -27.67 4.38
C LEU A 5 18.20 -28.21 3.64
N GLU A 6 18.53 -27.61 2.53
CA GLU A 6 19.69 -27.95 1.72
C GLU A 6 20.79 -26.90 1.89
N ILE A 7 22.02 -27.34 2.07
CA ILE A 7 23.17 -26.47 2.34
C ILE A 7 24.34 -26.91 1.46
N HIS A 8 24.98 -25.94 0.79
CA HIS A 8 26.19 -26.15 0.01
C HIS A 8 27.28 -25.15 0.35
N ASN A 9 28.49 -25.62 0.55
CA ASN A 9 29.71 -24.83 0.72
C ASN A 9 29.64 -23.77 1.82
N LEU A 10 28.98 -24.04 2.93
CA LEU A 10 28.86 -23.11 4.05
C LEU A 10 29.77 -23.54 5.21
N GLY A 11 30.83 -22.79 5.43
CA GLY A 11 31.85 -23.14 6.42
C GLY A 11 32.51 -24.50 6.15
N PRO A 12 32.51 -25.42 7.12
CA PRO A 12 33.01 -26.77 6.94
C PRO A 12 32.02 -27.70 6.24
N ILE A 13 30.75 -27.29 6.03
CA ILE A 13 29.71 -28.11 5.39
C ILE A 13 29.82 -27.95 3.89
N ARG A 14 30.25 -29.04 3.21
CA ARG A 14 30.32 -29.08 1.74
C ARG A 14 28.96 -29.31 1.10
N SER A 15 28.20 -30.24 1.63
CA SER A 15 26.83 -30.55 1.23
C SER A 15 26.10 -31.21 2.39
N ALA A 16 24.87 -30.78 2.64
CA ALA A 16 23.99 -31.40 3.61
C ALA A 16 22.53 -31.24 3.17
N LEU A 17 21.74 -32.28 3.41
CA LEU A 17 20.30 -32.27 3.28
C LEU A 17 19.70 -32.75 4.59
N ILE A 18 18.75 -32.00 5.13
CA ILE A 18 18.06 -32.28 6.37
C ILE A 18 16.56 -32.16 6.10
N ALA A 19 15.81 -33.19 6.46
CA ALA A 19 14.35 -33.21 6.45
C ALA A 19 13.85 -33.35 7.91
N PRO A 20 13.57 -32.23 8.61
CA PRO A 20 13.18 -32.30 10.01
C PRO A 20 11.80 -32.95 10.20
N ALA A 21 11.60 -33.63 11.34
CA ALA A 21 10.28 -34.10 11.72
C ALA A 21 9.26 -32.95 11.82
N GLY A 22 8.00 -33.24 11.64
CA GLY A 22 6.92 -32.26 11.90
C GLY A 22 6.79 -31.88 13.38
N GLY A 23 7.30 -32.72 14.30
CA GLY A 23 7.43 -32.48 15.73
C GLY A 23 8.81 -31.97 16.13
N MET A 24 9.50 -32.70 17.05
CA MET A 24 10.79 -32.28 17.59
C MET A 24 11.96 -32.98 16.85
N THR A 25 12.90 -32.18 16.37
CA THR A 25 14.18 -32.67 15.78
C THR A 25 15.36 -32.20 16.62
N ALA A 26 16.19 -33.11 17.08
CA ALA A 26 17.42 -32.78 17.79
C ALA A 26 18.63 -32.80 16.84
N ILE A 27 19.47 -31.77 16.98
CA ILE A 27 20.76 -31.66 16.27
C ILE A 27 21.86 -31.78 17.32
N THR A 28 22.59 -32.90 17.27
CA THR A 28 23.64 -33.25 18.21
C THR A 28 25.02 -33.26 17.54
N GLY A 29 26.07 -33.52 18.28
CA GLY A 29 27.44 -33.63 17.77
C GLY A 29 28.44 -32.89 18.65
N GLU A 30 29.73 -33.06 18.39
CA GLU A 30 30.81 -32.47 19.17
C GLU A 30 30.82 -30.92 19.09
N THR A 31 31.38 -30.28 20.12
CA THR A 31 31.58 -28.82 20.13
C THR A 31 32.51 -28.42 18.99
N GLY A 32 32.11 -27.45 18.17
CA GLY A 32 32.87 -27.01 17.01
C GLY A 32 32.73 -27.92 15.76
N ALA A 33 31.86 -28.93 15.77
CA ALA A 33 31.63 -29.82 14.61
C ALA A 33 30.86 -29.13 13.46
N GLY A 34 30.28 -27.97 13.68
CA GLY A 34 29.53 -27.25 12.62
C GLY A 34 28.04 -27.08 12.92
N LYS A 35 27.53 -27.39 14.11
CA LYS A 35 26.14 -27.18 14.52
C LYS A 35 25.69 -25.72 14.29
N SER A 36 26.51 -24.75 14.70
CA SER A 36 26.25 -23.33 14.47
C SER A 36 26.24 -22.94 12.98
N MET A 37 26.84 -23.72 12.10
CA MET A 37 26.79 -23.45 10.65
C MET A 37 25.44 -23.84 10.05
N LEU A 38 24.82 -24.91 10.57
CA LEU A 38 23.46 -25.29 10.20
C LEU A 38 22.47 -24.17 10.58
N LEU A 39 22.59 -23.64 11.79
CA LEU A 39 21.80 -22.47 12.20
C LEU A 39 22.09 -21.24 11.34
N SER A 40 23.35 -21.07 10.92
CA SER A 40 23.71 -19.98 10.00
C SER A 40 23.03 -20.13 8.64
N ALA A 41 22.83 -21.35 8.14
CA ALA A 41 22.09 -21.62 6.91
C ALA A 41 20.62 -21.18 7.06
N ILE A 42 19.97 -21.54 8.18
CA ILE A 42 18.58 -21.12 8.44
C ILE A 42 18.50 -19.59 8.59
N ARG A 43 19.44 -18.98 9.29
CA ARG A 43 19.54 -17.50 9.37
C ARG A 43 19.69 -16.85 8.00
N LEU A 44 20.47 -17.43 7.11
CA LEU A 44 20.64 -16.90 5.75
C LEU A 44 19.32 -16.91 4.97
N ILE A 45 18.61 -18.03 4.93
CA ILE A 45 17.33 -18.15 4.23
C ILE A 45 16.23 -17.31 4.90
N SER A 46 16.36 -17.00 6.19
CA SER A 46 15.47 -16.08 6.92
C SER A 46 15.84 -14.59 6.74
N GLY A 47 16.71 -14.26 5.77
CA GLY A 47 17.09 -12.87 5.49
C GLY A 47 18.11 -12.30 6.49
N GLY A 48 18.80 -13.12 7.27
CA GLY A 48 19.87 -12.70 8.17
C GLY A 48 21.09 -12.12 7.45
N PRO A 49 22.11 -11.61 8.19
CA PRO A 49 23.33 -11.10 7.59
C PRO A 49 24.10 -12.21 6.86
N SER A 50 24.76 -11.85 5.77
CA SER A 50 25.62 -12.74 4.99
C SER A 50 27.07 -12.31 5.11
N ASP A 51 27.95 -13.29 5.24
CA ASP A 51 29.40 -13.09 5.35
C ASP A 51 30.11 -14.01 4.33
N GLY A 52 30.77 -13.40 3.34
CA GLY A 52 31.55 -14.14 2.33
C GLY A 52 32.71 -14.93 2.92
N GLY A 53 33.23 -14.56 4.11
CA GLY A 53 34.24 -15.31 4.85
C GLY A 53 33.77 -16.68 5.36
N ARG A 54 32.45 -16.94 5.33
CA ARG A 54 31.87 -18.23 5.66
C ARG A 54 31.69 -19.17 4.49
N VAL A 55 32.08 -18.77 3.27
CA VAL A 55 32.13 -19.67 2.11
C VAL A 55 33.25 -20.69 2.31
N SER A 56 32.98 -21.95 2.02
CA SER A 56 33.97 -23.03 2.18
C SER A 56 35.24 -22.76 1.37
N VAL A 57 36.39 -23.10 1.94
CA VAL A 57 37.68 -22.88 1.28
C VAL A 57 37.69 -23.57 -0.08
N GLY A 58 38.08 -22.83 -1.12
CA GLY A 58 38.11 -23.28 -2.51
C GLY A 58 36.77 -23.24 -3.25
N ALA A 59 35.65 -22.90 -2.59
CA ALA A 59 34.36 -22.67 -3.24
C ALA A 59 34.21 -21.22 -3.70
N GLN A 60 33.46 -20.99 -4.77
CA GLN A 60 33.16 -19.66 -5.26
C GLN A 60 31.97 -19.01 -4.55
N GLU A 61 31.01 -19.83 -4.12
CA GLU A 61 29.81 -19.39 -3.40
C GLU A 61 29.33 -20.45 -2.40
N ALA A 62 28.66 -19.99 -1.35
CA ALA A 62 27.82 -20.79 -0.49
C ALA A 62 26.36 -20.62 -0.87
N TRP A 63 25.56 -21.67 -0.67
CA TRP A 63 24.14 -21.66 -0.96
C TRP A 63 23.37 -22.40 0.12
N ALA A 64 22.22 -21.85 0.50
CA ALA A 64 21.27 -22.51 1.38
C ALA A 64 19.86 -22.33 0.83
N GLN A 65 19.03 -23.39 0.94
CA GLN A 65 17.62 -23.38 0.56
C GLN A 65 16.80 -24.12 1.61
N GLY A 66 15.67 -23.52 1.97
CA GLY A 66 14.63 -24.17 2.76
C GLY A 66 13.36 -24.31 1.93
N VAL A 67 12.73 -25.47 2.01
CA VAL A 67 11.40 -25.76 1.47
C VAL A 67 10.43 -25.72 2.64
N PHE A 68 9.40 -24.88 2.51
CA PHE A 68 8.39 -24.70 3.56
C PHE A 68 7.01 -25.04 3.05
N GLU A 69 6.33 -25.98 3.72
CA GLU A 69 4.90 -26.19 3.58
C GLU A 69 4.16 -24.99 4.20
N VAL A 70 3.28 -24.34 3.42
CA VAL A 70 2.58 -23.11 3.81
C VAL A 70 1.06 -23.17 3.64
N ALA A 71 0.49 -24.29 3.19
CA ALA A 71 -0.94 -24.43 2.99
C ALA A 71 -1.76 -24.13 4.27
N SER A 72 -1.16 -24.45 5.43
CA SER A 72 -1.73 -24.20 6.75
C SER A 72 -1.29 -22.88 7.40
N SER A 73 -0.55 -22.01 6.68
CA SER A 73 -0.09 -20.70 7.17
C SER A 73 -0.61 -19.53 6.33
N PRO A 74 -1.85 -19.05 6.57
CA PRO A 74 -2.44 -17.94 5.79
C PRO A 74 -1.60 -16.66 5.82
N ALA A 75 -0.90 -16.38 6.93
CA ALA A 75 -0.06 -15.20 7.07
C ALA A 75 1.18 -15.28 6.14
N ALA A 76 1.83 -16.44 6.05
CA ALA A 76 2.95 -16.66 5.13
C ALA A 76 2.50 -16.57 3.66
N VAL A 77 1.35 -17.14 3.33
CA VAL A 77 0.74 -17.02 1.99
C VAL A 77 0.43 -15.57 1.65
N ALA A 78 -0.15 -14.82 2.58
CA ALA A 78 -0.45 -13.39 2.39
C ALA A 78 0.82 -12.57 2.16
N ALA A 79 1.87 -12.79 2.98
CA ALA A 79 3.16 -12.11 2.82
C ALA A 79 3.85 -12.45 1.48
N ALA A 80 3.75 -13.70 1.01
CA ALA A 80 4.26 -14.10 -0.28
C ALA A 80 3.49 -13.43 -1.44
N ARG A 81 2.15 -13.38 -1.35
CA ARG A 81 1.29 -12.73 -2.36
C ARG A 81 1.54 -11.23 -2.45
N GLU A 82 1.71 -10.56 -1.32
CA GLU A 82 2.04 -9.13 -1.27
C GLU A 82 3.39 -8.87 -1.96
N ALA A 83 4.31 -9.83 -1.89
CA ALA A 83 5.58 -9.81 -2.61
C ALA A 83 5.47 -10.24 -4.10
N GLY A 84 4.29 -10.62 -4.58
CA GLY A 84 4.04 -11.04 -5.96
C GLY A 84 4.34 -12.51 -6.24
N PHE A 85 4.27 -13.37 -5.21
CA PHE A 85 4.52 -14.81 -5.32
C PHE A 85 3.30 -15.63 -4.87
N GLU A 86 2.94 -16.64 -5.65
CA GLU A 86 1.98 -17.66 -5.26
C GLU A 86 2.74 -18.93 -4.86
N PRO A 87 2.35 -19.58 -3.74
CA PRO A 87 2.88 -20.90 -3.41
C PRO A 87 2.54 -21.92 -4.51
N GLU A 88 3.50 -22.74 -4.89
CA GLU A 88 3.30 -23.84 -5.82
C GLU A 88 3.07 -25.12 -5.01
N ASP A 89 1.98 -25.83 -5.24
CA ASP A 89 1.57 -27.04 -4.50
C ASP A 89 1.54 -26.89 -2.96
N GLY A 90 1.37 -25.66 -2.47
CA GLY A 90 1.38 -25.36 -1.03
C GLY A 90 2.76 -25.16 -0.44
N GLU A 91 3.80 -25.05 -1.25
CA GLU A 91 5.19 -24.88 -0.84
C GLU A 91 5.75 -23.49 -1.21
N LEU A 92 6.70 -23.03 -0.39
CA LEU A 92 7.54 -21.87 -0.67
C LEU A 92 9.02 -22.24 -0.53
N PHE A 93 9.82 -21.83 -1.52
CA PHE A 93 11.26 -22.04 -1.54
C PHE A 93 11.98 -20.74 -1.15
N LEU A 94 12.62 -20.72 0.02
CA LEU A 94 13.43 -19.61 0.49
C LEU A 94 14.90 -19.95 0.29
N SER A 95 15.61 -19.21 -0.54
CA SER A 95 17.03 -19.52 -0.78
C SER A 95 17.93 -18.29 -0.76
N ARG A 96 19.19 -18.53 -0.43
CA ARG A 96 20.23 -17.51 -0.38
C ARG A 96 21.54 -18.00 -0.96
N LYS A 97 22.11 -17.21 -1.89
CA LYS A 97 23.45 -17.42 -2.43
C LYS A 97 24.39 -16.34 -1.89
N VAL A 98 25.52 -16.77 -1.38
CA VAL A 98 26.54 -15.90 -0.79
C VAL A 98 27.85 -16.17 -1.53
N PRO A 99 28.31 -15.28 -2.44
CA PRO A 99 29.60 -15.43 -3.09
C PRO A 99 30.74 -15.14 -2.09
N ALA A 100 31.90 -15.75 -2.31
CA ALA A 100 33.11 -15.50 -1.53
C ALA A 100 33.53 -14.01 -1.59
N SER A 101 33.20 -13.32 -2.70
CA SER A 101 33.39 -11.90 -2.86
C SER A 101 32.20 -11.28 -3.61
N GLY A 102 31.68 -10.15 -3.11
CA GLY A 102 30.55 -9.45 -3.73
C GLY A 102 29.27 -9.51 -2.90
N ARG A 103 28.12 -9.23 -3.55
CA ARG A 103 26.81 -9.13 -2.90
C ARG A 103 26.06 -10.46 -2.93
N SER A 104 25.50 -10.84 -1.79
CA SER A 104 24.61 -11.99 -1.70
C SER A 104 23.29 -11.77 -2.46
N ARG A 105 22.67 -12.85 -2.92
CA ARG A 105 21.36 -12.83 -3.60
C ARG A 105 20.35 -13.62 -2.77
N SER A 106 19.21 -12.99 -2.52
CA SER A 106 18.04 -13.61 -1.90
C SER A 106 17.08 -14.02 -2.99
N MET A 107 16.47 -15.19 -2.86
CA MET A 107 15.50 -15.72 -3.82
C MET A 107 14.30 -16.30 -3.08
N LEU A 108 13.11 -16.06 -3.62
CA LEU A 108 11.85 -16.64 -3.19
C LEU A 108 11.25 -17.39 -4.38
N SER A 109 10.99 -18.68 -4.21
CA SER A 109 10.50 -19.58 -5.27
C SER A 109 11.24 -19.38 -6.61
N GLY A 110 12.59 -19.39 -6.55
CA GLY A 110 13.47 -19.30 -7.72
C GLY A 110 13.67 -17.89 -8.31
N ARG A 111 12.95 -16.86 -7.86
CA ARG A 111 13.09 -15.48 -8.33
C ARG A 111 13.84 -14.62 -7.34
N SER A 112 14.69 -13.71 -7.85
CA SER A 112 15.47 -12.79 -7.01
C SER A 112 14.56 -11.75 -6.35
N VAL A 113 14.70 -11.57 -5.04
CA VAL A 113 13.94 -10.60 -4.24
C VAL A 113 14.87 -9.75 -3.37
N PRO A 114 14.45 -8.56 -2.92
CA PRO A 114 15.12 -7.82 -1.87
C PRO A 114 15.23 -8.66 -0.58
N ARG A 115 16.32 -8.47 0.17
CA ARG A 115 16.52 -9.16 1.46
C ARG A 115 15.37 -8.92 2.44
N SER A 116 14.81 -7.73 2.46
CA SER A 116 13.66 -7.37 3.31
C SER A 116 12.42 -8.21 3.01
N VAL A 117 12.14 -8.46 1.73
CA VAL A 117 11.01 -9.32 1.30
C VAL A 117 11.22 -10.76 1.76
N LEU A 118 12.43 -11.33 1.56
CA LEU A 118 12.74 -12.66 2.06
C LEU A 118 12.57 -12.73 3.58
N ALA A 119 13.02 -11.70 4.31
CA ALA A 119 12.91 -11.64 5.77
C ALA A 119 11.47 -11.51 6.26
N SER A 120 10.61 -10.76 5.56
CA SER A 120 9.18 -10.64 5.93
C SER A 120 8.44 -11.96 5.77
N VAL A 121 8.64 -12.68 4.66
CA VAL A 121 8.03 -14.00 4.45
C VAL A 121 8.57 -15.03 5.45
N ALA A 122 9.89 -15.08 5.64
CA ALA A 122 10.51 -16.01 6.59
C ALA A 122 10.05 -15.78 8.04
N ALA A 123 9.71 -14.54 8.40
CA ALA A 123 9.23 -14.21 9.74
C ALA A 123 7.90 -14.88 10.12
N GLU A 124 7.09 -15.23 9.11
CA GLU A 124 5.83 -15.94 9.28
C GLU A 124 5.99 -17.46 9.32
N LEU A 125 7.19 -17.98 9.04
CA LEU A 125 7.48 -19.40 8.91
C LEU A 125 8.43 -19.92 9.99
N VAL A 126 9.43 -19.11 10.37
CA VAL A 126 10.53 -19.54 11.24
C VAL A 126 10.86 -18.50 12.30
N THR A 127 10.98 -18.96 13.54
CA THR A 127 11.51 -18.16 14.65
C THR A 127 12.76 -18.82 15.23
N ILE A 128 13.86 -18.08 15.28
CA ILE A 128 15.14 -18.57 15.80
C ILE A 128 15.40 -17.96 17.18
N HIS A 129 15.55 -18.81 18.18
CA HIS A 129 15.87 -18.44 19.56
C HIS A 129 17.33 -18.79 19.86
N GLY A 130 18.24 -17.82 19.78
CA GLY A 130 19.67 -18.01 20.03
C GLY A 130 20.42 -16.67 20.12
N GLN A 131 21.72 -16.72 20.52
CA GLN A 131 22.54 -15.54 20.85
C GLN A 131 22.53 -14.40 19.80
N ALA A 132 22.51 -14.72 18.52
CA ALA A 132 22.58 -13.71 17.47
C ALA A 132 21.21 -13.14 17.06
N ASP A 133 20.09 -13.81 17.37
CA ASP A 133 18.72 -13.40 17.01
C ASP A 133 17.93 -12.84 18.22
N GLN A 134 18.54 -12.82 19.40
CA GLN A 134 17.98 -12.22 20.63
C GLN A 134 17.47 -10.79 20.46
N LEU A 135 17.95 -10.09 19.40
CA LEU A 135 17.55 -8.72 19.09
C LEU A 135 16.13 -8.60 18.52
N ARG A 136 15.52 -9.68 18.01
CA ARG A 136 14.19 -9.56 17.35
C ARG A 136 13.07 -9.38 18.38
N ILE A 137 12.99 -10.22 19.42
CA ILE A 137 11.97 -10.05 20.47
C ILE A 137 12.35 -8.96 21.48
N ALA A 138 13.62 -8.52 21.49
CA ALA A 138 14.05 -7.36 22.29
C ALA A 138 13.45 -6.05 21.78
N THR A 139 12.86 -6.01 20.58
CA THR A 139 12.22 -4.80 20.07
C THR A 139 10.81 -4.63 20.64
N VAL A 140 10.48 -3.41 21.07
CA VAL A 140 9.16 -3.03 21.60
C VAL A 140 8.03 -3.44 20.64
N SER A 141 8.24 -3.32 19.32
CA SER A 141 7.28 -3.71 18.30
C SER A 141 6.94 -5.20 18.36
N ARG A 142 7.94 -6.09 18.46
CA ARG A 142 7.73 -7.54 18.52
C ARG A 142 7.11 -8.00 19.83
N GLN A 143 7.46 -7.34 20.93
CA GLN A 143 6.84 -7.59 22.25
C GLN A 143 5.35 -7.25 22.21
N ARG A 144 4.98 -6.14 21.57
CA ARG A 144 3.59 -5.76 21.38
C ARG A 144 2.85 -6.78 20.50
N GLU A 145 3.42 -7.13 19.34
CA GLU A 145 2.84 -8.11 18.43
C GLU A 145 2.61 -9.47 19.11
N PHE A 146 3.57 -9.89 19.94
CA PHE A 146 3.43 -11.13 20.72
C PHE A 146 2.28 -11.03 21.73
N LEU A 147 2.20 -9.92 22.48
CA LEU A 147 1.14 -9.69 23.47
C LEU A 147 -0.24 -9.59 22.80
N ASP A 148 -0.35 -8.89 21.67
CA ASP A 148 -1.58 -8.74 20.90
C ASP A 148 -2.07 -10.11 20.37
N ARG A 149 -1.17 -10.92 19.83
CA ARG A 149 -1.46 -12.30 19.41
C ARG A 149 -1.94 -13.16 20.59
N TYR A 150 -1.24 -13.09 21.73
CA TYR A 150 -1.63 -13.80 22.95
C TYR A 150 -2.98 -13.33 23.48
N ALA A 151 -3.30 -12.05 23.39
CA ALA A 151 -4.57 -11.47 23.81
C ALA A 151 -5.75 -11.87 22.91
N GLY A 152 -5.52 -12.28 21.66
CA GLY A 152 -6.55 -12.53 20.65
C GLY A 152 -7.31 -11.26 20.30
N ASP A 153 -6.57 -10.17 20.09
CA ASP A 153 -7.10 -8.81 20.00
C ASP A 153 -7.44 -8.37 18.56
N GLU A 154 -7.40 -9.26 17.57
CA GLU A 154 -7.55 -8.91 16.14
C GLU A 154 -8.78 -8.04 15.87
N VAL A 155 -9.92 -8.37 16.48
CA VAL A 155 -11.18 -7.61 16.31
C VAL A 155 -11.05 -6.19 16.90
N ALA A 156 -10.44 -6.07 18.08
CA ALA A 156 -10.27 -4.78 18.75
C ALA A 156 -9.23 -3.92 18.01
N LEU A 157 -8.16 -4.52 17.55
CA LEU A 157 -7.11 -3.86 16.74
C LEU A 157 -7.66 -3.40 15.39
N ALA A 158 -8.45 -4.24 14.70
CA ALA A 158 -9.09 -3.86 13.45
C ALA A 158 -10.09 -2.70 13.64
N ALA A 159 -10.86 -2.72 14.72
CA ALA A 159 -11.77 -1.61 15.06
C ALA A 159 -11.01 -0.32 15.36
N TYR A 160 -9.90 -0.40 16.10
CA TYR A 160 -9.02 0.74 16.35
C TYR A 160 -8.40 1.26 15.05
N GLY A 161 -7.83 0.37 14.23
CA GLY A 161 -7.21 0.73 12.95
C GLY A 161 -8.16 1.47 12.01
N LYS A 162 -9.44 1.06 11.97
CA LYS A 162 -10.47 1.75 11.19
C LYS A 162 -10.68 3.20 11.67
N THR A 163 -10.80 3.40 12.99
CA THR A 163 -11.01 4.75 13.56
C THR A 163 -9.77 5.61 13.43
N TRP A 164 -8.59 5.05 13.63
CA TRP A 164 -7.31 5.71 13.45
C TRP A 164 -7.09 6.19 12.01
N ASN A 165 -7.33 5.32 11.02
CA ASN A 165 -7.19 5.69 9.61
C ASN A 165 -8.18 6.79 9.20
N ALA A 166 -9.42 6.76 9.72
CA ALA A 166 -10.39 7.81 9.49
C ALA A 166 -9.93 9.15 10.12
N LEU A 167 -9.37 9.14 11.33
CA LEU A 167 -8.81 10.32 11.99
C LEU A 167 -7.63 10.88 11.19
N ARG A 168 -6.70 10.03 10.75
CA ARG A 168 -5.54 10.44 9.95
C ARG A 168 -5.95 11.06 8.62
N ALA A 169 -6.92 10.47 7.92
CA ALA A 169 -7.44 11.02 6.68
C ALA A 169 -8.09 12.41 6.90
N MET A 170 -8.75 12.61 8.05
CA MET A 170 -9.31 13.92 8.43
C MET A 170 -8.21 14.93 8.77
N ASP A 171 -7.17 14.54 9.52
CA ASP A 171 -6.01 15.39 9.81
C ASP A 171 -5.33 15.86 8.53
N GLU A 172 -5.08 14.96 7.59
CA GLU A 172 -4.48 15.26 6.28
C GLU A 172 -5.38 16.17 5.42
N ARG A 173 -6.70 16.02 5.54
CA ARG A 173 -7.65 16.87 4.86
C ARG A 173 -7.63 18.30 5.41
N LEU A 174 -7.63 18.45 6.72
CA LEU A 174 -7.54 19.76 7.40
C LEU A 174 -6.19 20.43 7.12
N GLU A 175 -5.09 19.69 7.14
CA GLU A 175 -3.76 20.22 6.82
C GLU A 175 -3.66 20.71 5.38
N ARG A 176 -4.23 19.97 4.41
CA ARG A 176 -4.32 20.43 3.01
C ARG A 176 -5.13 21.73 2.89
N LEU A 177 -6.29 21.80 3.55
CA LEU A 177 -7.11 23.01 3.55
C LEU A 177 -6.37 24.20 4.18
N SER A 178 -5.68 24.00 5.29
CA SER A 178 -4.90 25.05 5.98
C SER A 178 -3.68 25.50 5.17
N SER A 179 -2.92 24.56 4.61
CA SER A 179 -1.69 24.87 3.84
C SER A 179 -1.97 25.55 2.51
N GLN A 180 -3.13 25.30 1.92
CA GLN A 180 -3.59 25.88 0.66
C GLN A 180 -4.51 27.09 0.85
N GLU A 181 -4.87 27.43 2.08
CA GLU A 181 -5.89 28.46 2.38
C GLU A 181 -5.62 29.79 1.68
N SER A 182 -4.38 30.29 1.69
CA SER A 182 -4.04 31.57 1.04
C SER A 182 -4.15 31.48 -0.49
N SER A 183 -3.69 30.37 -1.09
CA SER A 183 -3.76 30.15 -2.54
C SER A 183 -5.20 29.89 -2.98
N MET A 184 -5.93 29.05 -2.25
CA MET A 184 -7.34 28.74 -2.53
C MET A 184 -8.23 29.98 -2.36
N ARG A 185 -7.96 30.81 -1.34
CA ARG A 185 -8.66 32.08 -1.13
C ARG A 185 -8.41 33.06 -2.28
N GLN A 186 -7.16 33.24 -2.71
CA GLN A 186 -6.83 34.08 -3.88
C GLN A 186 -7.50 33.57 -5.16
N GLN A 187 -7.50 32.26 -5.37
CA GLN A 187 -8.15 31.65 -6.53
C GLN A 187 -9.68 31.79 -6.47
N ALA A 188 -10.28 31.61 -5.30
CA ALA A 188 -11.71 31.79 -5.10
C ALA A 188 -12.12 33.24 -5.30
N ASP A 189 -11.34 34.23 -4.80
CA ASP A 189 -11.59 35.63 -4.99
C ASP A 189 -11.48 36.02 -6.47
N TYR A 190 -10.47 35.52 -7.19
CA TYR A 190 -10.35 35.71 -8.63
C TYR A 190 -11.56 35.17 -9.40
N LEU A 191 -12.02 33.95 -9.06
CA LEU A 191 -13.19 33.35 -9.71
C LEU A 191 -14.47 34.17 -9.41
N ARG A 192 -14.68 34.58 -8.15
CA ARG A 192 -15.83 35.42 -7.77
C ARG A 192 -15.85 36.73 -8.56
N GLU A 193 -14.73 37.47 -8.57
CA GLU A 193 -14.61 38.75 -9.30
C GLU A 193 -14.83 38.53 -10.80
N SER A 194 -14.28 37.45 -11.36
CA SER A 194 -14.45 37.14 -12.79
C SER A 194 -15.90 36.79 -13.14
N ILE A 195 -16.56 35.95 -12.34
CA ILE A 195 -17.98 35.60 -12.51
C ILE A 195 -18.86 36.84 -12.40
N GLU A 196 -18.62 37.69 -11.38
CA GLU A 196 -19.38 38.90 -11.16
C GLU A 196 -19.22 39.89 -12.33
N ARG A 197 -17.99 40.01 -12.88
CA ARG A 197 -17.71 40.87 -14.03
C ARG A 197 -18.44 40.37 -15.29
N ILE A 198 -18.38 39.04 -15.58
CA ILE A 198 -19.06 38.45 -16.72
C ILE A 198 -20.60 38.63 -16.58
N ASN A 199 -21.15 38.34 -15.40
CA ASN A 199 -22.58 38.49 -15.14
C ASN A 199 -23.06 39.95 -15.22
N ARG A 200 -22.22 40.95 -14.82
CA ARG A 200 -22.56 42.36 -14.96
C ARG A 200 -22.64 42.81 -16.40
N VAL A 201 -21.77 42.29 -17.24
CA VAL A 201 -21.78 42.56 -18.69
C VAL A 201 -22.87 41.75 -19.39
N ASP A 202 -23.21 40.56 -18.89
CA ASP A 202 -24.25 39.65 -19.41
C ASP A 202 -24.14 39.39 -20.92
N PRO A 203 -23.03 38.84 -21.40
CA PRO A 203 -22.83 38.60 -22.83
C PRO A 203 -23.79 37.54 -23.35
N GLN A 204 -24.35 37.77 -24.54
CA GLN A 204 -25.24 36.85 -25.23
C GLN A 204 -24.50 36.13 -26.40
N PRO A 205 -24.79 34.84 -26.67
CA PRO A 205 -24.23 34.17 -27.84
C PRO A 205 -24.60 34.91 -29.13
N GLY A 206 -23.62 35.21 -29.99
CA GLY A 206 -23.82 35.91 -31.25
C GLY A 206 -23.93 37.41 -31.19
N GLU A 207 -24.04 38.03 -29.99
CA GLU A 207 -24.19 39.49 -29.78
C GLU A 207 -23.06 40.28 -30.46
N MET A 208 -21.82 39.78 -30.42
CA MET A 208 -20.67 40.42 -31.03
C MET A 208 -20.82 40.60 -32.54
N ASP A 209 -21.28 39.54 -33.23
CA ASP A 209 -21.44 39.55 -34.68
C ASP A 209 -22.60 40.47 -35.11
N GLU A 210 -23.69 40.47 -34.35
CA GLU A 210 -24.82 41.37 -34.55
C GLU A 210 -24.42 42.83 -34.40
N LEU A 211 -23.68 43.17 -33.35
CA LEU A 211 -23.19 44.53 -33.09
C LEU A 211 -22.20 45.01 -34.16
N ARG A 212 -21.29 44.14 -34.60
CA ARG A 212 -20.35 44.45 -35.69
C ARG A 212 -21.08 44.68 -37.00
N ALA A 213 -22.01 43.81 -37.36
CA ALA A 213 -22.83 44.01 -38.55
C ALA A 213 -23.65 45.30 -38.50
N ARG A 214 -24.19 45.65 -37.32
CA ARG A 214 -24.93 46.91 -37.12
C ARG A 214 -24.00 48.14 -37.23
N ARG A 215 -22.79 48.08 -36.59
CA ARG A 215 -21.76 49.11 -36.70
C ARG A 215 -21.40 49.37 -38.17
N ASP A 216 -21.05 48.28 -38.89
CA ASP A 216 -20.63 48.35 -40.28
C ASP A 216 -21.72 48.95 -41.18
N ARG A 217 -23.00 48.69 -40.90
CA ARG A 217 -24.11 49.35 -41.58
C ARG A 217 -24.17 50.88 -41.30
N ILE A 218 -23.97 51.28 -40.07
CA ILE A 218 -23.99 52.72 -39.69
C ILE A 218 -22.78 53.44 -40.29
N GLU A 219 -21.57 52.84 -40.19
CA GLU A 219 -20.35 53.45 -40.72
C GLU A 219 -20.40 53.60 -42.24
N ASN A 220 -21.06 52.69 -42.94
CA ASN A 220 -21.22 52.74 -44.39
C ASN A 220 -22.56 53.32 -44.84
N ALA A 221 -23.34 53.91 -43.92
CA ALA A 221 -24.70 54.38 -44.24
C ALA A 221 -24.75 55.38 -45.41
N ALA A 222 -23.76 56.25 -45.51
CA ALA A 222 -23.67 57.22 -46.60
C ALA A 222 -23.42 56.55 -47.96
N GLU A 223 -22.52 55.52 -48.01
CA GLU A 223 -22.26 54.76 -49.21
C GLU A 223 -23.45 53.90 -49.62
N ILE A 224 -24.13 53.27 -48.64
CA ILE A 224 -25.34 52.50 -48.84
C ILE A 224 -26.45 53.40 -49.37
N ALA A 225 -26.70 54.56 -48.75
CA ALA A 225 -27.71 55.53 -49.17
C ALA A 225 -27.46 56.04 -50.59
N GLU A 226 -26.21 56.39 -50.95
CA GLU A 226 -25.84 56.77 -52.31
C GLU A 226 -26.05 55.63 -53.32
N GLY A 227 -25.62 54.43 -52.95
CA GLY A 227 -25.79 53.25 -53.80
C GLY A 227 -27.25 52.88 -54.03
N VAL A 228 -28.07 52.88 -52.97
CA VAL A 228 -29.50 52.59 -53.03
C VAL A 228 -30.25 53.69 -53.81
N THR A 229 -29.94 54.95 -53.55
CA THR A 229 -30.52 56.09 -54.27
C THR A 229 -30.24 55.98 -55.77
N ARG A 230 -29.00 55.64 -56.16
CA ARG A 230 -28.57 55.45 -57.52
C ARG A 230 -29.29 54.25 -58.21
N ALA A 231 -29.45 53.16 -57.44
CA ALA A 231 -30.20 52.00 -57.90
C ALA A 231 -31.69 52.28 -58.09
N LEU A 232 -32.31 52.96 -57.11
CA LEU A 232 -33.71 53.39 -57.15
C LEU A 232 -33.94 54.29 -58.36
N GLY A 233 -33.07 55.29 -58.56
CA GLY A 233 -33.18 56.24 -59.73
C GLY A 233 -33.08 55.51 -61.07
N ALA A 234 -32.32 54.40 -61.14
CA ALA A 234 -32.24 53.60 -62.36
C ALA A 234 -33.46 52.69 -62.57
N LEU A 235 -34.05 52.18 -61.47
CA LEU A 235 -35.16 51.21 -61.52
C LEU A 235 -36.53 51.92 -61.63
N ASP A 236 -36.73 52.96 -60.79
CA ASP A 236 -37.95 53.76 -60.73
C ASP A 236 -37.61 55.25 -60.35
N ALA A 237 -37.47 56.09 -61.36
CA ALA A 237 -37.07 57.44 -61.20
C ALA A 237 -38.07 58.28 -60.36
N SER A 238 -39.30 57.88 -60.21
CA SER A 238 -40.32 58.56 -59.40
C SER A 238 -40.05 58.57 -57.91
N GLN A 239 -39.19 57.63 -57.45
CA GLN A 239 -38.81 57.48 -56.02
C GLN A 239 -37.67 58.39 -55.60
N VAL A 240 -36.94 59.06 -56.51
CA VAL A 240 -35.68 59.76 -56.14
C VAL A 240 -35.68 61.29 -56.45
N ALA A 241 -36.42 61.79 -57.47
CA ALA A 241 -36.46 63.25 -57.75
C ALA A 241 -37.58 63.60 -58.73
N ASP A 242 -38.12 64.80 -58.53
CA ASP A 242 -39.23 65.43 -59.33
C ASP A 242 -38.79 65.90 -60.73
N ASP A 243 -37.51 65.79 -61.16
CA ASP A 243 -36.97 66.45 -62.36
C ASP A 243 -35.94 65.63 -63.15
N VAL A 244 -36.20 64.38 -63.40
CA VAL A 244 -35.29 63.58 -64.28
C VAL A 244 -35.99 63.15 -65.54
N GLU A 245 -35.66 63.79 -66.73
CA GLU A 245 -36.15 63.45 -68.08
C GLU A 245 -35.69 62.07 -68.59
N SER A 246 -35.07 61.19 -67.78
CA SER A 246 -34.62 59.88 -68.16
C SER A 246 -35.65 58.82 -67.79
N ALA A 247 -36.10 58.02 -68.75
CA ALA A 247 -37.05 56.92 -68.56
C ALA A 247 -36.36 55.86 -67.68
N SER A 248 -36.96 55.51 -66.54
CA SER A 248 -36.55 54.42 -65.66
C SER A 248 -36.76 53.05 -66.28
N ALA A 249 -36.15 52.03 -65.65
CA ALA A 249 -36.35 50.63 -66.11
C ALA A 249 -37.86 50.25 -66.08
N ALA A 250 -38.57 50.66 -65.04
CA ALA A 250 -40.02 50.47 -64.93
C ALA A 250 -40.75 51.10 -66.05
N ASP A 251 -40.48 52.41 -66.39
CA ASP A 251 -41.08 53.09 -67.51
C ASP A 251 -40.81 52.43 -68.84
N LEU A 252 -39.58 51.91 -69.05
CA LEU A 252 -39.22 51.25 -70.30
C LEU A 252 -39.91 49.88 -70.45
N ILE A 253 -40.06 49.13 -69.37
CA ILE A 253 -40.75 47.82 -69.33
C ILE A 253 -42.25 48.04 -69.65
N ASP A 254 -42.89 49.05 -68.98
CA ASP A 254 -44.29 49.34 -69.21
C ASP A 254 -44.57 49.87 -70.60
N ARG A 255 -43.72 50.72 -71.18
CA ARG A 255 -43.81 51.14 -72.57
C ARG A 255 -43.64 49.92 -73.53
N ALA A 256 -42.76 49.02 -73.27
CA ALA A 256 -42.55 47.81 -74.04
C ALA A 256 -43.78 46.90 -73.97
N SER A 257 -44.36 46.69 -72.78
CA SER A 257 -45.60 45.92 -72.59
C SER A 257 -46.77 46.52 -73.36
N GLN A 258 -46.96 47.82 -73.18
CA GLN A 258 -48.00 48.55 -73.88
C GLN A 258 -47.84 48.45 -75.42
N ALA A 259 -46.65 48.63 -75.97
CA ALA A 259 -46.35 48.52 -77.36
C ALA A 259 -46.67 47.09 -77.90
N LEU A 260 -46.38 46.03 -77.19
CA LEU A 260 -46.70 44.67 -77.53
C LEU A 260 -48.24 44.40 -77.51
N ARG A 261 -48.93 44.96 -76.51
CA ARG A 261 -50.38 44.87 -76.35
C ARG A 261 -51.15 45.63 -77.48
N ALA A 262 -50.53 46.66 -78.06
CA ALA A 262 -51.09 47.39 -79.21
C ALA A 262 -51.00 46.66 -80.51
N ILE A 263 -50.32 45.51 -80.61
CA ILE A 263 -50.24 44.65 -81.81
C ILE A 263 -51.49 43.76 -81.87
N HIS A 264 -52.40 44.07 -82.69
CA HIS A 264 -53.69 43.33 -82.91
C HIS A 264 -53.54 42.10 -83.78
N VAL A 265 -52.48 41.31 -83.57
CA VAL A 265 -52.25 40.07 -84.35
C VAL A 265 -52.16 38.93 -83.31
N GLU A 266 -52.97 37.87 -83.55
CA GLU A 266 -52.89 36.67 -82.70
C GLU A 266 -51.48 36.04 -82.76
N GLY A 267 -50.87 35.77 -81.59
CA GLY A 267 -49.56 35.14 -81.53
C GLY A 267 -48.80 35.41 -80.26
N VAL A 268 -47.47 35.23 -80.30
CA VAL A 268 -46.50 35.30 -79.15
C VAL A 268 -46.48 36.62 -78.46
N PHE A 269 -47.04 37.73 -79.04
CA PHE A 269 -46.88 39.08 -78.47
C PHE A 269 -47.64 39.31 -77.17
N SER A 270 -48.85 38.72 -77.03
CA SER A 270 -49.60 38.78 -75.76
C SER A 270 -48.85 38.05 -74.63
N GLU A 271 -48.31 36.88 -74.93
CA GLU A 271 -47.54 36.09 -73.95
C GLU A 271 -46.25 36.83 -73.52
N LEU A 272 -45.59 37.50 -74.47
CA LEU A 272 -44.42 38.34 -74.16
C LEU A 272 -44.78 39.59 -73.31
N ALA A 273 -45.95 40.20 -73.58
CA ALA A 273 -46.48 41.32 -72.78
C ALA A 273 -46.76 40.86 -71.35
N ASP A 274 -47.41 39.71 -71.15
CA ASP A 274 -47.70 39.15 -69.83
C ASP A 274 -46.40 38.83 -69.05
N ARG A 275 -45.35 38.39 -69.76
CA ARG A 275 -44.02 38.21 -69.16
C ARG A 275 -43.36 39.51 -68.76
N LEU A 276 -43.50 40.62 -69.49
CA LEU A 276 -43.04 41.95 -69.14
C LEU A 276 -43.78 42.52 -67.90
N ASP A 277 -45.07 42.26 -67.79
CA ASP A 277 -45.87 42.63 -66.63
C ASP A 277 -45.43 41.89 -65.36
N SER A 278 -45.07 40.58 -65.53
CA SER A 278 -44.47 39.83 -64.40
C SER A 278 -43.13 40.43 -63.98
N ILE A 279 -42.23 40.79 -64.91
CA ILE A 279 -40.98 41.46 -64.66
C ILE A 279 -41.21 42.82 -63.99
N SER A 280 -42.21 43.59 -64.36
CA SER A 280 -42.59 44.86 -63.74
C SER A 280 -43.01 44.66 -62.29
N THR A 281 -43.75 43.57 -62.00
CA THR A 281 -44.12 43.22 -60.62
C THR A 281 -42.91 42.87 -59.79
N ASP A 282 -42.03 41.97 -60.31
CA ASP A 282 -40.77 41.59 -59.60
C ASP A 282 -39.87 42.82 -59.37
N LEU A 283 -39.80 43.73 -60.34
CA LEU A 283 -39.06 45.00 -60.21
C LEU A 283 -39.62 45.90 -59.10
N SER A 284 -40.97 45.98 -59.03
CA SER A 284 -41.65 46.75 -57.97
C SER A 284 -41.34 46.22 -56.57
N ASP A 285 -41.26 44.87 -56.44
CA ASP A 285 -40.88 44.24 -55.18
C ASP A 285 -39.42 44.58 -54.77
N VAL A 286 -38.50 44.62 -55.75
CA VAL A 286 -37.11 45.07 -55.52
C VAL A 286 -37.06 46.53 -55.15
N VAL A 287 -37.77 47.41 -55.83
CA VAL A 287 -37.86 48.86 -55.52
C VAL A 287 -38.41 49.08 -54.12
N PHE A 288 -39.48 48.36 -53.75
CA PHE A 288 -40.06 48.43 -52.42
C PHE A 288 -39.04 48.01 -51.34
N SER A 289 -38.33 46.94 -51.58
CA SER A 289 -37.31 46.45 -50.66
C SER A 289 -36.14 47.44 -50.48
N LEU A 290 -35.66 48.05 -51.58
CA LEU A 290 -34.60 49.06 -51.56
C LEU A 290 -35.07 50.36 -50.89
N SER A 291 -36.31 50.79 -51.09
CA SER A 291 -36.87 51.99 -50.43
C SER A 291 -36.90 51.83 -48.89
N GLY A 292 -37.20 50.62 -48.40
CA GLY A 292 -37.16 50.33 -46.98
C GLY A 292 -35.74 50.42 -46.34
N GLU A 293 -34.68 50.25 -47.13
CA GLU A 293 -33.30 50.39 -46.67
C GLU A 293 -32.85 51.87 -46.55
N VAL A 294 -33.46 52.80 -47.27
CA VAL A 294 -33.16 54.26 -47.18
C VAL A 294 -33.77 54.92 -45.92
N ASP A 295 -34.94 54.47 -45.48
CA ASP A 295 -35.64 55.02 -44.30
C ASP A 295 -35.01 54.55 -42.96
N ASN A 296 -33.98 53.75 -42.94
CA ASN A 296 -33.33 53.25 -41.74
C ASN A 296 -32.24 54.25 -41.28
N GLU A 297 -32.64 55.45 -40.76
CA GLU A 297 -31.72 56.42 -40.13
C GLU A 297 -31.21 55.91 -38.79
N ALA A 298 -30.07 55.17 -38.81
CA ALA A 298 -29.29 54.93 -37.58
C ALA A 298 -28.56 56.23 -37.17
N SER A 299 -28.79 56.70 -35.96
CA SER A 299 -28.18 57.94 -35.45
C SER A 299 -26.71 57.73 -35.02
N VAL A 300 -25.92 58.82 -35.03
CA VAL A 300 -24.53 58.84 -34.54
C VAL A 300 -24.44 58.44 -33.05
N GLU A 301 -25.48 58.71 -32.27
CA GLU A 301 -25.61 58.29 -30.85
C GLU A 301 -25.70 56.78 -30.71
N ASP A 302 -26.28 56.03 -31.69
CA ASP A 302 -26.29 54.59 -31.71
C ASP A 302 -24.88 53.99 -31.95
N LEU A 303 -24.02 54.68 -32.73
CA LEU A 303 -22.67 54.22 -33.03
C LEU A 303 -21.77 54.23 -31.79
N ASP A 304 -21.83 55.26 -30.96
CA ASP A 304 -21.07 55.37 -29.71
C ASP A 304 -21.50 54.29 -28.70
N ALA A 305 -22.83 54.05 -28.59
CA ALA A 305 -23.35 52.98 -27.72
C ALA A 305 -22.92 51.60 -28.20
N ILE A 306 -22.98 51.32 -29.52
CA ILE A 306 -22.54 50.08 -30.11
C ILE A 306 -21.05 49.85 -29.89
N ASN A 307 -20.19 50.85 -30.14
CA ASN A 307 -18.76 50.77 -29.93
C ASN A 307 -18.42 50.56 -28.45
N GLY A 308 -19.11 51.22 -27.53
CA GLY A 308 -18.99 51.02 -26.10
C GLY A 308 -19.31 49.57 -25.71
N ARG A 309 -20.39 49.00 -26.23
CA ARG A 309 -20.78 47.62 -25.97
C ARG A 309 -19.82 46.60 -26.57
N ILE A 310 -19.35 46.80 -27.81
CA ILE A 310 -18.32 45.97 -28.43
C ILE A 310 -17.05 45.98 -27.57
N HIS A 311 -16.65 47.15 -27.06
CA HIS A 311 -15.47 47.26 -26.21
C HIS A 311 -15.62 46.45 -24.91
N GLU A 312 -16.78 46.52 -24.25
CA GLU A 312 -17.05 45.69 -23.04
C GLU A 312 -16.97 44.21 -23.34
N LEU A 313 -17.54 43.73 -24.45
CA LEU A 313 -17.52 42.36 -24.86
C LEU A 313 -16.12 41.88 -25.29
N ASP A 314 -15.36 42.70 -26.01
CA ASP A 314 -13.95 42.45 -26.36
C ASP A 314 -13.04 42.32 -25.14
N GLU A 315 -13.30 43.08 -24.05
CA GLU A 315 -12.57 42.88 -22.79
C GLU A 315 -12.82 41.52 -22.16
N LEU A 316 -14.03 40.98 -22.28
CA LEU A 316 -14.35 39.65 -21.80
C LEU A 316 -13.67 38.56 -22.65
N THR A 317 -13.75 38.68 -23.98
CA THR A 317 -13.16 37.68 -24.88
C THR A 317 -11.64 37.60 -24.79
N ARG A 318 -10.96 38.74 -24.57
CA ARG A 318 -9.50 38.77 -24.36
C ARG A 318 -9.04 38.01 -23.11
N ARG A 319 -9.90 37.85 -22.10
CA ARG A 319 -9.53 37.22 -20.81
C ARG A 319 -10.01 35.80 -20.68
N TRP A 320 -11.19 35.46 -21.17
CA TRP A 320 -11.86 34.20 -20.84
C TRP A 320 -12.20 33.31 -22.03
N GLY A 321 -11.95 33.75 -23.28
CA GLY A 321 -12.12 32.90 -24.46
C GLY A 321 -12.30 33.74 -25.74
N PRO A 322 -11.92 33.20 -26.91
CA PRO A 322 -11.96 33.93 -28.17
C PRO A 322 -13.37 34.31 -28.63
N GLU A 323 -14.38 33.59 -28.18
CA GLU A 323 -15.80 33.81 -28.49
C GLU A 323 -16.62 34.05 -27.22
N LEU A 324 -17.79 34.73 -27.33
CA LEU A 324 -18.68 34.94 -26.20
C LEU A 324 -19.23 33.63 -25.63
N SER A 325 -19.43 32.61 -26.47
CA SER A 325 -19.78 31.23 -26.09
C SER A 325 -18.72 30.62 -25.16
N ASP A 326 -17.44 30.88 -25.43
CA ASP A 326 -16.34 30.38 -24.59
C ASP A 326 -16.31 31.09 -23.25
N VAL A 327 -16.58 32.43 -23.24
CA VAL A 327 -16.68 33.22 -22.00
C VAL A 327 -17.80 32.69 -21.10
N ILE A 328 -18.96 32.37 -21.68
CA ILE A 328 -20.10 31.80 -20.94
C ILE A 328 -19.76 30.44 -20.41
N THR A 329 -19.17 29.58 -21.24
CA THR A 329 -18.71 28.23 -20.83
C THR A 329 -17.68 28.31 -19.72
N TRP A 330 -16.72 29.25 -19.82
CA TRP A 330 -15.74 29.48 -18.77
C TRP A 330 -16.41 29.92 -17.45
N ARG A 331 -17.37 30.85 -17.51
CA ARG A 331 -18.14 31.31 -16.33
C ARG A 331 -18.85 30.14 -15.65
N ASP A 332 -19.53 29.30 -16.42
CA ASP A 332 -20.30 28.17 -15.88
C ASP A 332 -19.38 27.16 -15.21
N LYS A 333 -18.22 26.86 -15.82
CA LYS A 333 -17.20 26.05 -15.19
C LYS A 333 -16.62 26.68 -13.93
N ALA A 334 -16.36 27.99 -13.96
CA ALA A 334 -15.81 28.72 -12.81
C ALA A 334 -16.75 28.68 -11.59
N VAL A 335 -18.07 28.64 -11.80
CA VAL A 335 -19.05 28.45 -10.72
C VAL A 335 -18.86 27.08 -10.02
N TYR A 336 -18.69 26.00 -10.78
CA TYR A 336 -18.42 24.68 -10.20
C TYR A 336 -17.07 24.64 -9.49
N ASP A 337 -16.02 25.20 -10.11
CA ASP A 337 -14.68 25.26 -9.50
C ASP A 337 -14.69 26.08 -8.20
N LEU A 338 -15.52 27.11 -8.10
CA LEU A 338 -15.67 27.91 -6.90
C LEU A 338 -16.33 27.14 -5.75
N GLU A 339 -17.31 26.27 -6.04
CA GLU A 339 -17.93 25.41 -5.02
C GLU A 339 -16.94 24.42 -4.42
N ASP A 340 -16.02 23.89 -5.22
CA ASP A 340 -14.96 22.97 -4.76
C ASP A 340 -13.87 23.67 -3.93
N LEU A 341 -13.60 24.94 -4.22
CA LEU A 341 -12.62 25.78 -3.51
C LEU A 341 -13.14 26.40 -2.21
N ASP A 342 -14.38 26.10 -1.81
CA ASP A 342 -14.98 26.68 -0.62
C ASP A 342 -14.30 26.22 0.67
N ALA A 343 -13.27 26.95 1.08
CA ALA A 343 -12.63 26.88 2.40
C ALA A 343 -13.31 27.84 3.39
N SER A 344 -14.65 27.89 3.36
CA SER A 344 -15.38 28.80 4.28
C SER A 344 -15.07 28.45 5.74
N PRO A 345 -15.01 29.42 6.66
CA PRO A 345 -14.79 29.17 8.07
C PRO A 345 -15.78 28.15 8.65
N GLU A 346 -17.03 28.16 8.19
CA GLU A 346 -18.08 27.22 8.61
C GLU A 346 -17.77 25.80 8.19
N LYS A 347 -17.15 25.58 7.02
CA LYS A 347 -16.75 24.24 6.56
C LYS A 347 -15.58 23.72 7.37
N VAL A 348 -14.60 24.57 7.68
CA VAL A 348 -13.45 24.21 8.54
C VAL A 348 -13.94 23.84 9.94
N GLU A 349 -14.78 24.67 10.57
CA GLU A 349 -15.35 24.40 11.89
C GLU A 349 -16.12 23.06 11.93
N ARG A 350 -16.89 22.77 10.88
CA ARG A 350 -17.59 21.49 10.78
C ARG A 350 -16.62 20.30 10.69
N LEU A 351 -15.54 20.42 9.90
CA LEU A 351 -14.53 19.37 9.79
C LEU A 351 -13.73 19.20 11.10
N GLU A 352 -13.45 20.28 11.82
CA GLU A 352 -12.83 20.22 13.15
C GLU A 352 -13.75 19.54 14.17
N ALA A 353 -15.04 19.80 14.14
CA ALA A 353 -16.02 19.13 14.97
C ALA A 353 -16.10 17.61 14.64
N GLU A 354 -16.08 17.26 13.36
CA GLU A 354 -16.03 15.86 12.90
C GLU A 354 -14.72 15.17 13.32
N ARG A 355 -13.58 15.87 13.19
CA ARG A 355 -12.28 15.42 13.69
C ARG A 355 -12.31 15.13 15.19
N ALA A 356 -12.92 16.02 15.98
CA ALA A 356 -13.05 15.83 17.41
C ALA A 356 -13.85 14.55 17.75
N GLN A 357 -14.93 14.27 17.02
CA GLN A 357 -15.71 13.03 17.17
C GLN A 357 -14.89 11.79 16.80
N LEU A 358 -14.13 11.84 15.69
CA LEU A 358 -13.24 10.75 15.28
C LEU A 358 -12.14 10.51 16.32
N LEU A 359 -11.56 11.56 16.90
CA LEU A 359 -10.57 11.46 17.96
C LEU A 359 -11.12 10.76 19.21
N GLU A 360 -12.32 11.14 19.63
CA GLU A 360 -12.98 10.48 20.78
C GLU A 360 -13.33 9.02 20.48
N ALA A 361 -13.76 8.71 19.26
CA ALA A 361 -13.97 7.33 18.82
C ALA A 361 -12.66 6.51 18.82
N ALA A 362 -11.56 7.08 18.32
CA ALA A 362 -10.25 6.44 18.31
C ALA A 362 -9.73 6.21 19.75
N LYS A 363 -9.86 7.19 20.66
CA LYS A 363 -9.51 7.04 22.07
C LYS A 363 -10.29 5.91 22.74
N LYS A 364 -11.60 5.83 22.50
CA LYS A 364 -12.45 4.77 23.07
C LYS A 364 -12.07 3.38 22.54
N ALA A 365 -11.75 3.28 21.25
CA ALA A 365 -11.27 2.04 20.66
C ALA A 365 -9.89 1.65 21.23
N ALA A 366 -8.96 2.62 21.35
CA ALA A 366 -7.66 2.41 21.98
C ALA A 366 -7.78 1.92 23.43
N GLN A 367 -8.66 2.51 24.24
CA GLN A 367 -8.90 2.07 25.62
C GLN A 367 -9.38 0.60 25.67
N THR A 368 -10.16 0.16 24.69
CA THR A 368 -10.58 -1.24 24.58
C THR A 368 -9.39 -2.16 24.35
N VAL A 369 -8.48 -1.80 23.44
CA VAL A 369 -7.22 -2.51 23.19
C VAL A 369 -6.35 -2.53 24.44
N SER A 370 -6.13 -1.37 25.07
CA SER A 370 -5.33 -1.23 26.30
C SER A 370 -5.84 -2.10 27.45
N LYS A 371 -7.16 -2.18 27.63
CA LYS A 371 -7.76 -3.04 28.67
C LYS A 371 -7.45 -4.51 28.42
N ARG A 372 -7.55 -4.98 27.18
CA ARG A 372 -7.23 -6.36 26.81
C ARG A 372 -5.75 -6.65 26.97
N ARG A 373 -4.88 -5.75 26.50
CA ARG A 373 -3.41 -5.84 26.67
C ARG A 373 -3.01 -5.96 28.13
N ARG A 374 -3.58 -5.14 29.03
CA ARG A 374 -3.29 -5.20 30.47
C ARG A 374 -3.74 -6.52 31.11
N ALA A 375 -4.90 -7.03 30.71
CA ALA A 375 -5.37 -8.33 31.17
C ALA A 375 -4.46 -9.47 30.69
N ALA A 376 -4.15 -9.49 29.39
CA ALA A 376 -3.26 -10.45 28.77
C ALA A 376 -1.83 -10.39 29.35
N ALA A 377 -1.28 -9.20 29.57
CA ALA A 377 0.02 -8.99 30.16
C ALA A 377 0.14 -9.61 31.56
N LYS A 378 -0.87 -9.41 32.39
CA LYS A 378 -0.91 -9.99 33.73
C LYS A 378 -1.02 -11.52 33.69
N GLU A 379 -1.88 -12.05 32.84
CA GLU A 379 -2.07 -13.50 32.66
C GLU A 379 -0.80 -14.16 32.15
N LEU A 380 -0.24 -13.64 31.05
CA LEU A 380 0.97 -14.15 30.41
C LEU A 380 2.16 -14.12 31.36
N ALA A 381 2.41 -12.99 32.02
CA ALA A 381 3.52 -12.84 32.96
C ALA A 381 3.44 -13.85 34.11
N SER A 382 2.23 -14.10 34.65
CA SER A 382 2.02 -15.07 35.73
C SER A 382 2.27 -16.50 35.26
N LYS A 383 1.71 -16.89 34.11
CA LYS A 383 1.89 -18.25 33.57
C LYS A 383 3.33 -18.53 33.15
N VAL A 384 4.00 -17.58 32.50
CA VAL A 384 5.40 -17.72 32.13
C VAL A 384 6.30 -17.81 33.35
N THR A 385 6.06 -17.00 34.38
CA THR A 385 6.83 -17.08 35.62
C THR A 385 6.69 -18.45 36.30
N ALA A 386 5.50 -19.04 36.26
CA ALA A 386 5.29 -20.40 36.76
C ALA A 386 6.01 -21.47 35.91
N GLU A 387 6.03 -21.30 34.59
CA GLU A 387 6.72 -22.22 33.67
C GLU A 387 8.25 -22.16 33.80
N LEU A 388 8.81 -21.00 34.15
CA LEU A 388 10.25 -20.82 34.39
C LEU A 388 10.81 -21.69 35.54
N ASP A 389 9.97 -22.08 36.50
CA ASP A 389 10.39 -22.99 37.59
C ASP A 389 10.83 -24.35 37.05
N SER A 390 10.10 -24.92 36.11
CA SER A 390 10.43 -26.20 35.44
C SER A 390 11.65 -26.10 34.54
N LEU A 391 12.04 -24.91 34.11
CA LEU A 391 13.19 -24.64 33.24
C LEU A 391 14.47 -24.25 33.99
N ALA A 392 14.62 -24.63 35.27
CA ALA A 392 15.74 -24.28 36.15
C ALA A 392 15.91 -22.75 36.35
N MET A 393 14.81 -22.00 36.34
CA MET A 393 14.75 -20.56 36.50
C MET A 393 13.71 -20.14 37.56
N GLY A 394 13.48 -20.97 38.58
CA GLY A 394 12.39 -20.78 39.56
C GLY A 394 12.50 -19.52 40.46
N THR A 395 13.64 -18.84 40.43
CA THR A 395 13.79 -17.53 41.11
C THR A 395 13.60 -16.35 40.18
N SER A 396 13.45 -16.60 38.89
CA SER A 396 13.27 -15.56 37.84
C SER A 396 11.83 -15.07 37.77
N LYS A 397 11.65 -13.84 37.36
CA LYS A 397 10.34 -13.23 37.23
C LYS A 397 10.23 -12.45 35.92
N LEU A 398 9.15 -12.68 35.19
CA LEU A 398 8.73 -11.85 34.05
C LEU A 398 7.67 -10.85 34.52
N GLU A 399 7.81 -9.60 34.10
CA GLU A 399 6.77 -8.57 34.20
C GLU A 399 6.54 -7.97 32.81
N ILE A 400 5.30 -7.76 32.45
CA ILE A 400 4.94 -7.11 31.19
C ILE A 400 4.28 -5.79 31.54
N ARG A 401 4.98 -4.70 31.27
CA ARG A 401 4.49 -3.35 31.51
C ARG A 401 3.70 -2.89 30.30
N VAL A 402 2.50 -2.36 30.54
CA VAL A 402 1.63 -1.71 29.57
C VAL A 402 1.42 -0.28 30.06
N ALA A 403 2.26 0.64 29.59
CA ALA A 403 2.23 2.05 29.95
C ALA A 403 1.41 2.84 28.94
N GLU A 404 0.59 3.77 29.43
CA GLU A 404 -0.22 4.62 28.56
C GLU A 404 0.64 5.75 27.99
N ARG A 405 0.47 6.02 26.69
CA ARG A 405 1.06 7.15 25.98
C ARG A 405 0.11 8.33 25.94
N GLU A 406 0.68 9.53 25.92
CA GLU A 406 -0.09 10.76 25.75
C GLU A 406 -0.74 10.89 24.37
N GLN A 407 -0.11 10.33 23.34
CA GLN A 407 -0.56 10.42 21.96
C GLN A 407 -0.89 9.03 21.39
N LEU A 408 -1.95 8.98 20.62
CA LEU A 408 -2.31 7.80 19.84
C LEU A 408 -1.34 7.62 18.65
N ASP A 409 -1.07 6.36 18.31
CA ASP A 409 -0.39 6.02 17.07
C ASP A 409 -1.14 4.91 16.30
N ALA A 410 -0.56 4.44 15.18
CA ALA A 410 -1.16 3.37 14.38
C ALA A 410 -1.37 2.06 15.15
N THR A 411 -0.75 1.90 16.33
CA THR A 411 -0.75 0.66 17.13
C THR A 411 -1.53 0.78 18.44
N GLY A 412 -2.10 1.95 18.74
CA GLY A 412 -2.89 2.18 19.95
C GLY A 412 -2.34 3.31 20.82
N ALA A 413 -2.60 3.20 22.12
CA ALA A 413 -2.22 4.17 23.15
C ALA A 413 -1.21 3.63 24.16
N ASP A 414 -0.56 2.49 23.89
CA ASP A 414 0.26 1.82 24.88
C ASP A 414 1.72 1.62 24.43
N ASP A 415 2.65 1.83 25.35
CA ASP A 415 4.00 1.30 25.29
C ASP A 415 4.06 -0.02 26.03
N ILE A 416 4.58 -1.05 25.36
CA ILE A 416 4.66 -2.40 25.91
C ILE A 416 6.12 -2.79 26.05
N GLU A 417 6.49 -3.20 27.26
CA GLU A 417 7.85 -3.59 27.59
C GLU A 417 7.86 -4.87 28.42
N PHE A 418 8.63 -5.86 28.00
CA PHE A 418 8.86 -7.10 28.72
C PHE A 418 10.11 -6.94 29.58
N LEU A 419 9.91 -7.01 30.89
CA LEU A 419 10.93 -6.81 31.91
C LEU A 419 11.24 -8.14 32.60
N PHE A 420 12.51 -8.45 32.71
CA PHE A 420 12.98 -9.70 33.28
C PHE A 420 13.88 -9.45 34.49
N THR A 421 13.65 -10.21 35.57
CA THR A 421 14.44 -10.25 36.79
C THR A 421 15.01 -11.67 36.94
N PRO A 422 16.30 -11.91 36.75
CA PRO A 422 16.90 -13.25 36.78
C PRO A 422 16.84 -13.92 38.15
N PHE A 423 17.08 -13.18 39.22
CA PHE A 423 17.02 -13.65 40.61
C PHE A 423 16.63 -12.51 41.56
N PRO A 424 16.14 -12.82 42.78
CA PRO A 424 15.77 -11.82 43.77
C PRO A 424 16.95 -10.91 44.11
N GLY A 425 16.71 -9.59 44.06
CA GLY A 425 17.75 -8.56 44.27
C GLY A 425 18.46 -8.08 43.01
N SER A 426 18.26 -8.75 41.86
CA SER A 426 18.70 -8.23 40.56
C SER A 426 17.87 -7.03 40.15
N PRO A 427 18.44 -6.07 39.39
CA PRO A 427 17.65 -5.03 38.78
C PRO A 427 16.69 -5.62 37.74
N GLN A 428 15.49 -5.08 37.72
CA GLN A 428 14.55 -5.39 36.65
C GLN A 428 14.94 -4.61 35.38
N LEU A 429 15.25 -5.33 34.32
CA LEU A 429 15.75 -4.74 33.08
C LEU A 429 14.92 -5.24 31.89
N PRO A 430 14.90 -4.49 30.77
CA PRO A 430 14.34 -4.99 29.51
C PRO A 430 14.92 -6.38 29.17
N MET A 431 14.07 -7.29 28.77
CA MET A 431 14.38 -8.71 28.54
C MET A 431 15.66 -8.93 27.73
N GLY A 432 15.90 -8.14 26.68
CA GLY A 432 17.08 -8.24 25.82
C GLY A 432 18.39 -7.76 26.46
N LYS A 433 18.36 -7.17 27.68
CA LYS A 433 19.53 -6.64 28.38
C LYS A 433 19.83 -7.34 29.69
N SER A 434 18.94 -8.20 30.18
CA SER A 434 18.96 -8.74 31.53
C SER A 434 19.29 -10.22 31.64
N ALA A 435 19.19 -10.99 30.54
CA ALA A 435 19.36 -12.42 30.52
C ALA A 435 20.62 -12.85 29.77
N SER A 436 21.27 -13.95 30.21
CA SER A 436 22.27 -14.67 29.42
C SER A 436 21.60 -15.35 28.22
N GLY A 437 22.39 -15.80 27.22
CA GLY A 437 21.88 -16.47 26.03
C GLY A 437 20.95 -17.66 26.35
N GLY A 438 21.39 -18.54 27.22
CA GLY A 438 20.58 -19.69 27.63
C GLY A 438 19.34 -19.33 28.44
N GLU A 439 19.41 -18.33 29.34
CA GLU A 439 18.24 -17.84 30.08
C GLU A 439 17.20 -17.22 29.15
N LEU A 440 17.65 -16.47 28.18
CA LEU A 440 16.74 -15.86 27.20
C LEU A 440 16.09 -16.92 26.31
N SER A 441 16.82 -17.94 25.86
CA SER A 441 16.25 -19.04 25.08
C SER A 441 15.20 -19.82 25.87
N ARG A 442 15.43 -20.06 27.17
CA ARG A 442 14.44 -20.70 28.06
C ARG A 442 13.22 -19.81 28.34
N LEU A 443 13.44 -18.51 28.56
CA LEU A 443 12.34 -17.54 28.70
C LEU A 443 11.47 -17.52 27.43
N MET A 444 12.09 -17.61 26.24
CA MET A 444 11.36 -17.69 24.98
C MET A 444 10.59 -18.98 24.86
N LEU A 445 11.19 -20.12 25.24
CA LEU A 445 10.48 -21.39 25.28
C LEU A 445 9.24 -21.31 26.18
N ALA A 446 9.37 -20.74 27.40
CA ALA A 446 8.23 -20.54 28.30
C ALA A 446 7.14 -19.65 27.71
N LEU A 447 7.52 -18.57 27.02
CA LEU A 447 6.58 -17.68 26.34
C LEU A 447 5.80 -18.41 25.22
N GLU A 448 6.52 -19.15 24.38
CA GLU A 448 5.89 -19.88 23.26
C GLU A 448 5.00 -21.04 23.75
N LEU A 449 5.42 -21.76 24.79
CA LEU A 449 4.58 -22.80 25.43
C LEU A 449 3.26 -22.23 25.95
N VAL A 450 3.33 -21.16 26.72
CA VAL A 450 2.13 -20.53 27.30
C VAL A 450 1.23 -19.95 26.20
N ALA A 451 1.81 -19.44 25.11
CA ALA A 451 1.04 -18.95 23.96
C ALA A 451 0.35 -20.11 23.21
N ALA A 452 1.08 -21.20 22.95
CA ALA A 452 0.54 -22.38 22.29
C ALA A 452 -0.61 -23.02 23.07
N GLU A 453 -0.46 -23.18 24.40
CA GLU A 453 -1.52 -23.71 25.27
C GLU A 453 -2.80 -22.87 25.21
N LYS A 454 -2.67 -21.56 25.17
CA LYS A 454 -3.84 -20.66 25.07
C LYS A 454 -4.60 -20.83 23.77
N HIS A 455 -3.87 -20.96 22.64
CA HIS A 455 -4.49 -21.18 21.33
C HIS A 455 -5.24 -22.53 21.26
N VAL A 456 -4.67 -23.58 21.79
CA VAL A 456 -5.31 -24.90 21.85
C VAL A 456 -6.57 -24.86 22.70
N VAL A 457 -6.53 -24.23 23.86
CA VAL A 457 -7.72 -24.08 24.75
C VAL A 457 -8.81 -23.24 24.10
N ALA A 458 -8.47 -22.28 23.27
CA ALA A 458 -9.43 -21.47 22.52
C ALA A 458 -10.06 -22.20 21.32
N GLY A 459 -9.67 -23.47 21.04
CA GLY A 459 -10.15 -24.24 19.90
C GLY A 459 -9.61 -23.77 18.55
N GLY A 460 -8.57 -22.94 18.57
CA GLY A 460 -7.86 -22.49 17.38
C GLY A 460 -6.78 -23.50 16.96
N THR A 461 -6.56 -23.64 15.66
CA THR A 461 -5.36 -24.29 15.14
C THR A 461 -4.21 -23.29 15.22
N VAL A 462 -3.12 -23.67 15.91
CA VAL A 462 -1.88 -22.87 15.87
C VAL A 462 -1.34 -22.95 14.44
N PRO A 463 -1.05 -21.81 13.77
CA PRO A 463 -0.37 -21.87 12.48
C PRO A 463 0.94 -22.64 12.66
N PRO A 464 1.27 -23.59 11.79
CA PRO A 464 2.49 -24.37 11.92
C PRO A 464 3.69 -23.46 11.72
N MET A 465 4.36 -23.13 12.83
CA MET A 465 5.58 -22.33 12.86
C MET A 465 6.75 -23.25 13.21
N THR A 466 7.91 -23.00 12.63
CA THR A 466 9.14 -23.70 12.96
C THR A 466 9.92 -22.89 14.01
N PHE A 467 10.03 -23.44 15.21
CA PHE A 467 10.85 -22.86 16.29
C PHE A 467 12.22 -23.53 16.30
N ILE A 468 13.25 -22.71 16.39
CA ILE A 468 14.64 -23.18 16.45
C ILE A 468 15.27 -22.68 17.74
N PHE A 469 15.70 -23.62 18.59
CA PHE A 469 16.34 -23.30 19.86
C PHE A 469 17.84 -23.60 19.81
N ASP A 470 18.65 -22.57 20.05
CA ASP A 470 20.10 -22.66 20.22
C ASP A 470 20.47 -22.31 21.66
N GLU A 471 21.44 -23.05 22.20
CA GLU A 471 21.96 -22.83 23.57
C GLU A 471 20.88 -22.85 24.68
N VAL A 472 19.69 -23.43 24.42
CA VAL A 472 18.61 -23.52 25.42
C VAL A 472 19.02 -24.36 26.63
N ASP A 473 19.93 -25.30 26.44
CA ASP A 473 20.50 -26.20 27.42
C ASP A 473 21.77 -25.66 28.13
N ALA A 474 22.19 -24.42 27.83
CA ALA A 474 23.35 -23.82 28.47
C ALA A 474 23.14 -23.64 29.98
N GLY A 475 24.04 -24.25 30.76
CA GLY A 475 23.99 -24.19 32.24
C GLY A 475 22.89 -25.07 32.88
N VAL A 476 22.26 -25.96 32.10
CA VAL A 476 21.25 -26.91 32.59
C VAL A 476 21.86 -28.31 32.68
N GLY A 477 21.43 -29.09 33.65
CA GLY A 477 21.88 -30.49 33.79
C GLY A 477 20.97 -31.30 34.71
N GLY A 478 21.20 -32.62 34.77
CA GLY A 478 20.45 -33.54 35.64
C GLY A 478 18.93 -33.49 35.37
N LYS A 479 18.15 -33.41 36.44
CA LYS A 479 16.67 -33.41 36.38
C LYS A 479 16.11 -32.24 35.55
N ALA A 480 16.73 -31.09 35.62
CA ALA A 480 16.29 -29.90 34.87
C ALA A 480 16.46 -30.07 33.34
N ALA A 481 17.45 -30.86 32.90
CA ALA A 481 17.63 -31.19 31.49
C ALA A 481 16.50 -32.10 30.95
N VAL A 482 16.01 -33.01 31.78
CA VAL A 482 14.87 -33.87 31.44
C VAL A 482 13.60 -33.03 31.29
N GLU A 483 13.34 -32.13 32.26
CA GLU A 483 12.21 -31.23 32.22
C GLU A 483 12.26 -30.30 30.99
N LEU A 484 13.45 -29.77 30.66
CA LEU A 484 13.65 -28.96 29.46
C LEU A 484 13.28 -29.75 28.19
N GLY A 485 13.74 -31.01 28.07
CA GLY A 485 13.40 -31.87 26.95
C GLY A 485 11.89 -32.13 26.85
N ALA A 486 11.24 -32.42 27.97
CA ALA A 486 9.79 -32.61 28.03
C ALA A 486 9.02 -31.34 27.60
N ARG A 487 9.50 -30.13 27.97
CA ARG A 487 8.87 -28.85 27.54
C ARG A 487 9.06 -28.60 26.07
N LEU A 488 10.20 -28.89 25.48
CA LEU A 488 10.43 -28.82 24.04
C LEU A 488 9.53 -29.80 23.28
N ALA A 489 9.44 -31.05 23.75
CA ALA A 489 8.54 -32.05 23.18
C ALA A 489 7.06 -31.64 23.30
N LYS A 490 6.66 -31.02 24.41
CA LYS A 490 5.30 -30.48 24.56
C LYS A 490 5.00 -29.36 23.58
N LEU A 491 5.93 -28.43 23.35
CA LEU A 491 5.77 -27.41 22.30
C LEU A 491 5.66 -28.04 20.91
N ALA A 492 6.39 -29.11 20.68
CA ALA A 492 6.42 -29.86 19.42
C ALA A 492 5.10 -30.56 19.07
N GLN A 493 4.15 -30.70 20.02
CA GLN A 493 2.79 -31.19 19.73
C GLN A 493 1.95 -30.18 18.92
N SER A 494 2.31 -28.90 18.96
CA SER A 494 1.56 -27.80 18.30
C SER A 494 2.38 -27.03 17.27
N ALA A 495 3.70 -27.26 17.20
CA ALA A 495 4.61 -26.56 16.31
C ALA A 495 5.77 -27.47 15.92
N GLN A 496 6.51 -27.13 14.88
CA GLN A 496 7.78 -27.82 14.58
C GLN A 496 8.92 -27.23 15.41
N VAL A 497 9.69 -28.09 16.09
CA VAL A 497 10.78 -27.68 16.97
C VAL A 497 12.10 -28.28 16.53
N LEU A 498 13.08 -27.45 16.22
CA LEU A 498 14.47 -27.87 16.00
C LEU A 498 15.30 -27.38 17.20
N VAL A 499 16.01 -28.29 17.87
CA VAL A 499 16.87 -27.95 18.99
C VAL A 499 18.30 -28.37 18.73
N VAL A 500 19.24 -27.43 18.93
CA VAL A 500 20.67 -27.75 18.98
C VAL A 500 21.05 -28.01 20.42
N THR A 501 21.46 -29.25 20.71
CA THR A 501 21.74 -29.66 22.07
C THR A 501 23.01 -30.50 22.19
N HIS A 502 23.65 -30.44 23.35
CA HIS A 502 24.74 -31.35 23.75
C HIS A 502 24.30 -32.30 24.86
N LEU A 503 23.03 -32.19 25.33
CA LEU A 503 22.50 -32.97 26.43
C LEU A 503 21.69 -34.16 25.90
N PRO A 504 22.08 -35.42 26.25
CA PRO A 504 21.30 -36.60 25.88
C PRO A 504 19.88 -36.58 26.44
N GLN A 505 19.67 -35.96 27.63
CA GLN A 505 18.38 -35.78 28.28
C GLN A 505 17.41 -34.90 27.47
N VAL A 506 17.91 -34.04 26.61
CA VAL A 506 17.10 -33.24 25.70
C VAL A 506 16.91 -33.98 24.38
N ALA A 507 17.99 -34.54 23.83
CA ALA A 507 17.96 -35.24 22.56
C ALA A 507 17.06 -36.49 22.56
N SER A 508 16.90 -37.14 23.73
CA SER A 508 16.06 -38.33 23.88
C SER A 508 14.58 -38.11 23.61
N TRP A 509 14.08 -36.86 23.80
CA TRP A 509 12.68 -36.50 23.56
C TRP A 509 12.35 -36.22 22.09
N ALA A 510 13.36 -36.11 21.22
CA ALA A 510 13.12 -35.76 19.81
C ALA A 510 12.52 -36.95 19.03
N ASP A 511 11.66 -36.62 18.05
CA ASP A 511 11.14 -37.62 17.10
C ASP A 511 12.25 -38.08 16.13
N GLU A 512 13.09 -37.12 15.71
CA GLU A 512 14.25 -37.39 14.85
C GLU A 512 15.52 -36.75 15.41
N GLN A 513 16.65 -37.39 15.12
CA GLN A 513 17.96 -36.91 15.56
C GLN A 513 18.95 -36.88 14.41
N TYR A 514 19.63 -35.74 14.26
CA TYR A 514 20.74 -35.54 13.33
C TYR A 514 22.04 -35.35 14.08
N VAL A 515 23.09 -36.07 13.63
CA VAL A 515 24.43 -35.96 14.20
C VAL A 515 25.34 -35.20 13.26
N VAL A 516 25.94 -34.14 13.80
CA VAL A 516 26.94 -33.31 13.11
C VAL A 516 28.32 -33.80 13.53
N ALA A 517 29.04 -34.44 12.62
CA ALA A 517 30.36 -35.00 12.86
C ALA A 517 31.43 -34.36 11.96
N LYS A 518 32.66 -34.28 12.48
CA LYS A 518 33.85 -33.93 11.68
C LYS A 518 34.41 -35.19 11.07
N GLY A 519 34.62 -35.21 9.76
CA GLY A 519 35.30 -36.27 9.04
C GLY A 519 36.48 -35.72 8.26
N GLU A 520 37.49 -36.54 8.07
CA GLU A 520 38.58 -36.26 7.13
C GLU A 520 38.15 -36.66 5.73
N THR A 521 38.26 -35.77 4.78
CA THR A 521 38.08 -36.10 3.36
C THR A 521 39.34 -36.72 2.80
N LYS A 522 39.23 -37.42 1.66
CA LYS A 522 40.37 -38.03 0.96
C LYS A 522 41.51 -37.06 0.64
N ASP A 523 41.24 -35.76 0.66
CA ASP A 523 42.20 -34.68 0.39
C ASP A 523 42.76 -34.05 1.68
N SER A 524 42.68 -34.72 2.84
CA SER A 524 43.13 -34.22 4.14
C SER A 524 42.48 -32.89 4.58
N SER A 525 41.34 -32.53 4.01
CA SER A 525 40.56 -31.39 4.45
C SER A 525 39.48 -31.86 5.45
N ILE A 526 39.25 -31.06 6.49
CA ILE A 526 38.18 -31.32 7.47
C ILE A 526 36.86 -30.94 6.80
N ALA A 527 35.96 -31.89 6.65
CA ALA A 527 34.58 -31.66 6.25
C ALA A 527 33.62 -32.05 7.37
N THR A 528 32.55 -31.29 7.49
CA THR A 528 31.44 -31.64 8.38
C THR A 528 30.41 -32.48 7.61
N THR A 529 30.05 -33.62 8.18
CA THR A 529 28.95 -34.47 7.71
C THR A 529 27.76 -34.30 8.65
N ILE A 530 26.56 -34.38 8.08
CA ILE A 530 25.31 -34.38 8.84
C ILE A 530 24.58 -35.68 8.46
N SER A 531 24.30 -36.51 9.42
CA SER A 531 23.60 -37.78 9.21
C SER A 531 22.44 -37.95 10.17
N GLN A 532 21.34 -38.46 9.67
CA GLN A 532 20.22 -38.85 10.50
C GLN A 532 20.56 -40.20 11.16
N VAL A 533 20.31 -40.31 12.45
CA VAL A 533 20.50 -41.56 13.22
C VAL A 533 19.14 -42.08 13.68
N ARG A 534 18.93 -43.41 13.50
CA ARG A 534 17.66 -44.10 13.84
C ARG A 534 17.95 -45.41 14.51
N GLY A 535 16.98 -45.95 15.28
CA GLY A 535 17.09 -47.24 15.93
C GLY A 535 18.38 -47.39 16.75
N ASP A 536 19.16 -48.43 16.48
CA ASP A 536 20.40 -48.74 17.21
C ASP A 536 21.44 -47.60 17.08
N GLU A 537 21.55 -46.94 15.91
CA GLU A 537 22.47 -45.82 15.73
C GLU A 537 22.14 -44.65 16.67
N ARG A 538 20.86 -44.45 16.93
CA ARG A 538 20.41 -43.39 17.87
C ARG A 538 20.77 -43.79 19.32
N VAL A 539 20.60 -45.06 19.68
CA VAL A 539 21.02 -45.57 21.01
C VAL A 539 22.52 -45.36 21.22
N HIS A 540 23.33 -45.70 20.20
CA HIS A 540 24.79 -45.48 20.23
C HIS A 540 25.16 -44.02 20.39
N GLU A 541 24.51 -43.11 19.68
CA GLU A 541 24.78 -41.66 19.80
C GLU A 541 24.37 -41.13 21.18
N ILE A 542 23.22 -41.53 21.72
CA ILE A 542 22.79 -41.14 23.07
C ILE A 542 23.76 -41.68 24.10
N ALA A 543 24.24 -42.94 23.97
CA ALA A 543 25.26 -43.53 24.86
C ALA A 543 26.59 -42.74 24.80
N ARG A 544 27.05 -42.40 23.59
CA ARG A 544 28.21 -41.54 23.36
C ARG A 544 28.04 -40.16 24.03
N MET A 545 26.86 -39.54 23.95
CA MET A 545 26.56 -38.27 24.61
C MET A 545 26.54 -38.38 26.15
N LEU A 546 26.09 -39.52 26.70
CA LEU A 546 26.00 -39.76 28.15
C LEU A 546 27.37 -39.92 28.81
N SER A 547 28.26 -40.73 28.22
CA SER A 547 29.49 -41.18 28.88
C SER A 547 30.76 -40.97 28.06
N GLY A 548 30.65 -40.50 26.80
CA GLY A 548 31.78 -40.44 25.86
C GLY A 548 32.24 -41.82 25.35
N SER A 549 31.53 -42.92 25.72
CA SER A 549 31.87 -44.28 25.36
C SER A 549 30.62 -45.10 25.01
N GLU A 550 30.79 -46.16 24.22
CA GLU A 550 29.73 -47.08 23.82
C GLU A 550 29.84 -48.39 24.61
N SER A 551 30.03 -48.30 25.94
CA SER A 551 30.03 -49.48 26.79
C SER A 551 28.62 -50.07 26.93
N GLU A 552 28.52 -51.37 27.22
CA GLU A 552 27.23 -52.07 27.39
C GLU A 552 26.33 -51.36 28.41
N THR A 553 26.87 -50.90 29.54
CA THR A 553 26.14 -50.13 30.56
C THR A 553 25.66 -48.78 30.02
N SER A 554 26.43 -48.12 29.13
CA SER A 554 26.04 -46.85 28.54
C SER A 554 24.91 -47.04 27.51
N LEU A 555 24.92 -48.15 26.79
CA LEU A 555 23.84 -48.49 25.84
C LEU A 555 22.54 -48.81 26.60
N GLU A 556 22.60 -49.61 27.67
CA GLU A 556 21.43 -49.88 28.52
C GLU A 556 20.82 -48.60 29.08
N HIS A 557 21.66 -47.69 29.59
CA HIS A 557 21.19 -46.42 30.11
C HIS A 557 20.60 -45.50 29.00
N ALA A 558 21.18 -45.53 27.81
CA ALA A 558 20.65 -44.82 26.66
C ALA A 558 19.26 -45.33 26.22
N GLU A 559 19.09 -46.67 26.22
CA GLU A 559 17.79 -47.28 25.95
C GLU A 559 16.73 -46.91 27.01
N GLU A 560 17.09 -46.94 28.29
CA GLU A 560 16.21 -46.56 29.39
C GLU A 560 15.77 -45.09 29.24
N LEU A 561 16.72 -44.19 28.94
CA LEU A 561 16.46 -42.78 28.74
C LEU A 561 15.49 -42.55 27.56
N LEU A 562 15.72 -43.21 26.43
CA LEU A 562 14.85 -43.14 25.24
C LEU A 562 13.44 -43.65 25.55
N LYS A 563 13.31 -44.76 26.29
CA LYS A 563 12.01 -45.32 26.69
C LYS A 563 11.22 -44.43 27.67
N SER A 564 11.93 -43.71 28.55
CA SER A 564 11.32 -42.83 29.52
C SER A 564 10.98 -41.42 28.98
N SER A 565 11.53 -41.06 27.80
CA SER A 565 11.33 -39.74 27.17
C SER A 565 10.13 -39.75 26.22
N VAL A 566 8.94 -40.01 26.79
CA VAL A 566 7.66 -40.02 26.07
C VAL A 566 6.70 -39.10 26.83
N LEU A 567 5.91 -38.31 26.12
CA LEU A 567 4.81 -37.52 26.73
C LEU A 567 3.63 -38.47 27.04
N ASP A 568 3.08 -38.36 28.23
CA ASP A 568 1.88 -39.09 28.68
C ASP A 568 0.64 -38.69 27.90
#